data_9c800bf376b5eb3d0c929a2bd92a9d8b
#
_entry.id   9c800bf376b5eb3d0c929a2bd92a9d8b
#
_cell.length_a   1.000
_cell.length_b   1.000
_cell.length_c   1.000
_cell.angle_alpha   90.00
_cell.angle_beta   90.00
_cell.angle_gamma   90.00
#
_symmetry.space_group_name_H-M   'P 1'
#
loop_
_entity.id
_entity.type
_entity.pdbx_description
1 polymer ?
#
loop_
_entity_poly.entity_id
_entity_poly.type
_entity_poly.pdbx_seq_one_letter_code
_entity_poly.pdbx_strand_id
1 'polypeptide(L)'
;MDFTAIDFETANRSSASACSVGLVKVRDGRPVDEAYWLIKPPFPHDEFSEWNVRIHGITPDQVTDAPLWRDLLPEFAEFAGDDWLVAHNAGFDMNVLRGLADAFGVDAPNHRYLCSLQVARSTYHLDSYRLPVAAMAAGFEDFSHHNALDDSRACAAIVAHAAKRHEADDLDALARSTKARIGTIGTVATREHRADHGPMALQ
;
A
#
# COMPACT_ATOMS: atom_id res chain seq x y z
N MET A 1 3.48 -17.37 -1.95
CA MET A 1 3.23 -15.99 -2.47
C MET A 1 3.52 -15.00 -1.38
N ASP A 2 4.41 -14.04 -1.63
CA ASP A 2 4.94 -13.10 -0.66
C ASP A 2 4.68 -11.67 -1.12
N PHE A 3 4.16 -10.83 -0.23
CA PHE A 3 3.86 -9.42 -0.48
C PHE A 3 3.54 -8.68 0.82
N THR A 4 3.44 -7.36 0.75
CA THR A 4 2.91 -6.51 1.83
C THR A 4 1.64 -5.82 1.34
N ALA A 5 0.49 -6.09 2.00
CA ALA A 5 -0.73 -5.33 1.78
C ALA A 5 -0.65 -4.00 2.54
N ILE A 6 -1.21 -2.94 1.95
CA ILE A 6 -1.17 -1.58 2.49
C ILE A 6 -2.49 -0.88 2.25
N ASP A 7 -2.88 -0.05 3.22
CA ASP A 7 -4.01 0.87 3.12
C ASP A 7 -3.72 2.15 3.91
N PHE A 8 -4.17 3.30 3.38
CA PHE A 8 -4.04 4.61 4.02
C PHE A 8 -5.39 5.24 4.31
N GLU A 9 -5.49 5.89 5.48
CA GLU A 9 -6.54 6.88 5.73
C GLU A 9 -5.96 8.29 5.61
N THR A 10 -6.77 9.23 5.09
CA THR A 10 -6.34 10.61 4.84
C THR A 10 -7.23 11.60 5.57
N ALA A 11 -6.64 12.67 6.13
CA ALA A 11 -7.34 13.74 6.83
C ALA A 11 -8.27 14.54 5.90
N ASN A 12 -7.91 14.67 4.62
CA ASN A 12 -8.66 15.40 3.62
C ASN A 12 -8.35 14.88 2.19
N ARG A 13 -8.71 15.64 1.15
CA ARG A 13 -8.51 15.24 -0.26
C ARG A 13 -7.07 15.33 -0.77
N SER A 14 -6.16 15.91 0.01
CA SER A 14 -4.74 15.97 -0.38
C SER A 14 -4.10 14.59 -0.26
N SER A 15 -3.33 14.21 -1.25
CA SER A 15 -2.54 12.97 -1.21
C SER A 15 -1.43 13.00 -0.14
N ALA A 16 -1.06 14.19 0.36
CA ALA A 16 -0.08 14.34 1.43
C ALA A 16 -0.71 14.34 2.84
N SER A 17 -2.03 14.15 2.97
CA SER A 17 -2.75 14.27 4.24
C SER A 17 -2.96 12.93 4.96
N ALA A 18 -2.09 11.94 4.74
CA ALA A 18 -2.22 10.65 5.45
C ALA A 18 -2.27 10.85 6.96
N CYS A 19 -3.26 10.23 7.61
CA CYS A 19 -3.44 10.26 9.08
C CYS A 19 -3.31 8.87 9.72
N SER A 20 -3.35 7.80 8.94
CA SER A 20 -2.91 6.47 9.37
C SER A 20 -2.48 5.62 8.19
N VAL A 21 -1.74 4.55 8.48
CA VAL A 21 -1.40 3.48 7.54
C VAL A 21 -1.47 2.14 8.24
N GLY A 22 -2.02 1.15 7.55
CA GLY A 22 -2.02 -0.25 7.95
C GLY A 22 -1.19 -1.07 6.97
N LEU A 23 -0.46 -2.04 7.48
CA LEU A 23 0.37 -2.95 6.71
C LEU A 23 0.16 -4.38 7.18
N VAL A 24 0.07 -5.31 6.24
CA VAL A 24 0.02 -6.75 6.53
C VAL A 24 1.05 -7.46 5.68
N LYS A 25 2.04 -8.06 6.32
CA LYS A 25 3.05 -8.87 5.66
C LYS A 25 2.52 -10.28 5.41
N VAL A 26 2.59 -10.73 4.18
CA VAL A 26 2.15 -12.05 3.76
C VAL A 26 3.37 -12.86 3.30
N ARG A 27 3.47 -14.10 3.79
CA ARG A 27 4.46 -15.11 3.37
C ARG A 27 3.76 -16.45 3.13
N ASP A 28 4.11 -17.08 2.05
CA ASP A 28 3.45 -18.33 1.61
C ASP A 28 1.91 -18.23 1.56
N GLY A 29 1.41 -17.03 1.19
CA GLY A 29 -0.02 -16.73 1.10
C GLY A 29 -0.73 -16.63 2.45
N ARG A 30 -0.01 -16.42 3.56
CA ARG A 30 -0.55 -16.27 4.93
C ARG A 30 -0.02 -15.00 5.57
N PRO A 31 -0.85 -14.24 6.30
CA PRO A 31 -0.38 -13.16 7.14
C PRO A 31 0.61 -13.68 8.19
N VAL A 32 1.76 -13.00 8.32
CA VAL A 32 2.82 -13.36 9.29
C VAL A 32 3.20 -12.19 10.21
N ASP A 33 2.94 -10.95 9.79
CA ASP A 33 3.24 -9.76 10.57
C ASP A 33 2.32 -8.61 10.18
N GLU A 34 2.12 -7.64 11.09
CA GLU A 34 1.22 -6.51 10.90
C GLU A 34 1.80 -5.26 11.55
N ALA A 35 1.57 -4.11 10.92
CA ALA A 35 1.90 -2.82 11.48
C ALA A 35 0.75 -1.82 11.28
N TYR A 36 0.55 -0.96 12.26
CA TYR A 36 -0.40 0.15 12.18
C TYR A 36 0.21 1.39 12.82
N TRP A 37 0.23 2.49 12.07
CA TRP A 37 0.72 3.75 12.59
C TRP A 37 -0.30 4.86 12.34
N LEU A 38 -0.53 5.68 13.37
CA LEU A 38 -1.08 7.02 13.19
C LEU A 38 0.02 7.92 12.63
N ILE A 39 -0.36 8.84 11.77
CA ILE A 39 0.54 9.77 11.07
C ILE A 39 0.05 11.19 11.33
N LYS A 40 0.95 12.08 11.68
CA LYS A 40 0.63 13.51 11.71
C LYS A 40 0.75 14.06 10.29
N PRO A 41 -0.36 14.53 9.67
CA PRO A 41 -0.27 15.16 8.37
C PRO A 41 0.58 16.42 8.40
N PRO A 42 1.42 16.70 7.38
CA PRO A 42 2.26 17.90 7.37
C PRO A 42 1.44 19.16 7.01
N PHE A 43 1.81 20.32 7.55
CA PHE A 43 1.31 21.60 7.07
C PHE A 43 1.76 21.82 5.60
N PRO A 44 0.88 22.32 4.69
CA PRO A 44 -0.50 22.79 4.88
C PRO A 44 -1.58 21.72 4.63
N HIS A 45 -1.30 20.43 4.81
CA HIS A 45 -2.21 19.31 4.53
C HIS A 45 -2.86 18.73 5.79
N ASP A 46 -2.72 19.41 6.92
CA ASP A 46 -3.09 18.96 8.28
C ASP A 46 -4.52 19.32 8.70
N GLU A 47 -5.29 19.98 7.84
CA GLU A 47 -6.71 20.22 8.07
C GLU A 47 -7.52 18.92 7.91
N PHE A 48 -8.34 18.57 8.91
CA PHE A 48 -9.22 17.42 8.85
C PHE A 48 -10.59 17.78 8.31
N SER A 49 -11.00 17.11 7.24
CA SER A 49 -12.35 17.18 6.69
C SER A 49 -13.31 16.40 7.59
N GLU A 50 -14.44 17.02 7.98
CA GLU A 50 -15.48 16.32 8.75
C GLU A 50 -15.98 15.04 8.04
N TRP A 51 -15.95 15.03 6.72
CA TRP A 51 -16.33 13.86 5.93
C TRP A 51 -15.37 12.71 6.16
N ASN A 52 -14.06 12.95 6.09
CA ASN A 52 -13.03 11.94 6.31
C ASN A 52 -13.07 11.42 7.74
N VAL A 53 -13.15 12.31 8.74
CA VAL A 53 -13.31 11.93 10.17
C VAL A 53 -14.53 11.03 10.38
N ARG A 54 -15.65 11.34 9.71
CA ARG A 54 -16.86 10.51 9.81
C ARG A 54 -16.68 9.11 9.23
N ILE A 55 -15.81 8.97 8.24
CA ILE A 55 -15.54 7.69 7.58
C ILE A 55 -14.63 6.80 8.44
N HIS A 56 -13.45 7.29 8.80
CA HIS A 56 -12.42 6.49 9.47
C HIS A 56 -12.32 6.74 10.99
N GLY A 57 -13.00 7.74 11.53
CA GLY A 57 -13.05 8.02 12.96
C GLY A 57 -11.81 8.67 13.55
N ILE A 58 -10.75 8.90 12.79
CA ILE A 58 -9.50 9.51 13.26
C ILE A 58 -9.70 11.01 13.35
N THR A 59 -9.44 11.60 14.53
CA THR A 59 -9.57 13.04 14.79
C THR A 59 -8.21 13.73 14.83
N PRO A 60 -8.16 15.08 14.66
CA PRO A 60 -6.90 15.82 14.79
C PRO A 60 -6.17 15.58 16.11
N ASP A 61 -6.93 15.45 17.22
CA ASP A 61 -6.35 15.23 18.55
C ASP A 61 -5.59 13.91 18.66
N GLN A 62 -6.07 12.87 17.98
CA GLN A 62 -5.44 11.55 18.00
C GLN A 62 -4.08 11.51 17.28
N VAL A 63 -3.84 12.44 16.35
CA VAL A 63 -2.58 12.50 15.58
C VAL A 63 -1.66 13.63 16.02
N THR A 64 -2.04 14.39 17.06
CA THR A 64 -1.27 15.56 17.49
C THR A 64 0.17 15.21 17.83
N ASP A 65 0.38 14.10 18.53
CA ASP A 65 1.68 13.57 18.95
C ASP A 65 2.18 12.42 18.07
N ALA A 66 1.46 12.10 16.99
CA ALA A 66 1.89 11.08 16.06
C ALA A 66 3.14 11.54 15.28
N PRO A 67 3.99 10.60 14.83
CA PRO A 67 5.15 10.91 14.01
C PRO A 67 4.75 11.46 12.66
N LEU A 68 5.62 12.25 12.05
CA LEU A 68 5.52 12.63 10.65
C LEU A 68 5.91 11.43 9.76
N TRP A 69 5.40 11.41 8.53
CA TRP A 69 5.75 10.33 7.59
C TRP A 69 7.25 10.11 7.41
N ARG A 70 8.03 11.20 7.31
CA ARG A 70 9.48 11.11 7.16
C ARG A 70 10.16 10.38 8.32
N ASP A 71 9.57 10.46 9.52
CA ASP A 71 10.11 9.85 10.73
C ASP A 71 9.74 8.35 10.79
N LEU A 72 8.63 7.96 10.15
CA LEU A 72 8.17 6.57 9.97
C LEU A 72 8.80 5.86 8.77
N LEU A 73 9.37 6.59 7.83
CA LEU A 73 9.89 6.02 6.59
C LEU A 73 10.93 4.89 6.80
N PRO A 74 11.84 4.96 7.78
CA PRO A 74 12.75 3.86 8.08
C PRO A 74 12.02 2.58 8.53
N GLU A 75 11.02 2.71 9.42
CA GLU A 75 10.22 1.59 9.92
C GLU A 75 9.36 0.98 8.81
N PHE A 76 8.77 1.85 7.96
CA PHE A 76 8.05 1.41 6.78
C PHE A 76 8.96 0.61 5.83
N ALA A 77 10.17 1.11 5.56
CA ALA A 77 11.13 0.45 4.68
C ALA A 77 11.61 -0.89 5.26
N GLU A 78 11.83 -0.98 6.55
CA GLU A 78 12.17 -2.23 7.25
C GLU A 78 11.01 -3.23 7.16
N PHE A 79 9.77 -2.77 7.44
CA PHE A 79 8.60 -3.64 7.36
C PHE A 79 8.32 -4.10 5.93
N ALA A 80 8.26 -3.22 4.96
CA ALA A 80 7.96 -3.57 3.58
C ALA A 80 9.10 -4.35 2.90
N GLY A 81 10.36 -4.01 3.20
CA GLY A 81 11.53 -4.61 2.55
C GLY A 81 11.49 -4.45 1.03
N ASP A 82 11.75 -5.53 0.31
CA ASP A 82 11.67 -5.59 -1.17
C ASP A 82 10.33 -6.13 -1.68
N ASP A 83 9.32 -6.23 -0.82
CA ASP A 83 8.02 -6.81 -1.18
C ASP A 83 7.31 -5.97 -2.24
N TRP A 84 6.47 -6.63 -3.02
CA TRP A 84 5.44 -5.91 -3.74
C TRP A 84 4.41 -5.35 -2.76
N LEU A 85 3.96 -4.13 -3.03
CA LEU A 85 2.82 -3.58 -2.31
C LEU A 85 1.52 -4.02 -2.99
N VAL A 86 0.52 -4.34 -2.20
CA VAL A 86 -0.83 -4.66 -2.69
C VAL A 86 -1.83 -3.80 -1.96
N ALA A 87 -2.69 -3.07 -2.69
CA ALA A 87 -3.74 -2.25 -2.09
C ALA A 87 -5.07 -2.42 -2.83
N HIS A 88 -6.20 -2.13 -2.16
CA HIS A 88 -7.50 -2.17 -2.80
C HIS A 88 -7.83 -0.80 -3.41
N ASN A 89 -7.88 -0.72 -4.74
CA ASN A 89 -7.85 0.53 -5.50
C ASN A 89 -6.48 1.25 -5.38
N ALA A 90 -5.42 0.48 -5.56
CA ALA A 90 -4.01 0.84 -5.31
C ALA A 90 -3.57 2.20 -5.88
N GLY A 91 -4.27 2.75 -6.87
CA GLY A 91 -4.01 4.10 -7.37
C GLY A 91 -4.10 5.17 -6.29
N PHE A 92 -4.99 5.00 -5.31
CA PHE A 92 -5.14 5.91 -4.18
C PHE A 92 -3.90 5.84 -3.27
N ASP A 93 -3.56 4.66 -2.78
CA ASP A 93 -2.46 4.46 -1.82
C ASP A 93 -1.11 4.85 -2.41
N MET A 94 -0.88 4.49 -3.67
CA MET A 94 0.34 4.88 -4.38
C MET A 94 0.42 6.39 -4.62
N ASN A 95 -0.72 7.06 -4.78
CA ASN A 95 -0.75 8.52 -4.85
C ASN A 95 -0.48 9.18 -3.50
N VAL A 96 -0.97 8.58 -2.40
CA VAL A 96 -0.64 9.02 -1.04
C VAL A 96 0.86 8.90 -0.77
N LEU A 97 1.48 7.77 -1.08
CA LEU A 97 2.94 7.59 -0.94
C LEU A 97 3.74 8.63 -1.73
N ARG A 98 3.33 8.96 -2.96
CA ARG A 98 3.98 10.03 -3.76
C ARG A 98 3.75 11.41 -3.13
N GLY A 99 2.51 11.72 -2.74
CA GLY A 99 2.19 13.00 -2.12
C GLY A 99 2.95 13.25 -0.81
N LEU A 100 3.13 12.22 -0.01
CA LEU A 100 3.96 12.28 1.21
C LEU A 100 5.44 12.49 0.87
N ALA A 101 5.96 11.77 -0.12
CA ALA A 101 7.34 11.93 -0.57
C ALA A 101 7.60 13.37 -1.07
N ASP A 102 6.71 13.89 -1.90
CA ASP A 102 6.77 15.27 -2.40
C ASP A 102 6.70 16.31 -1.27
N ALA A 103 5.76 16.14 -0.33
CA ALA A 103 5.56 17.08 0.78
C ALA A 103 6.76 17.16 1.73
N PHE A 104 7.49 16.06 1.91
CA PHE A 104 8.68 16.01 2.76
C PHE A 104 9.99 16.14 1.99
N GLY A 105 9.98 16.22 0.66
CA GLY A 105 11.18 16.29 -0.17
C GLY A 105 12.07 15.04 -0.02
N VAL A 106 11.46 13.87 0.13
CA VAL A 106 12.14 12.57 0.22
C VAL A 106 11.78 11.71 -0.99
N ASP A 107 12.58 10.70 -1.28
CA ASP A 107 12.26 9.76 -2.34
C ASP A 107 11.06 8.88 -1.95
N ALA A 108 10.16 8.66 -2.90
CA ALA A 108 9.10 7.67 -2.71
C ALA A 108 9.70 6.25 -2.60
N PRO A 109 9.15 5.38 -1.75
CA PRO A 109 9.61 4.00 -1.65
C PRO A 109 9.58 3.30 -3.01
N ASN A 110 10.60 2.49 -3.29
CA ASN A 110 10.71 1.83 -4.59
C ASN A 110 10.14 0.40 -4.54
N HIS A 111 8.90 0.25 -4.99
CA HIS A 111 8.20 -1.04 -5.00
C HIS A 111 7.45 -1.26 -6.31
N ARG A 112 7.33 -2.51 -6.70
CA ARG A 112 6.26 -2.94 -7.62
C ARG A 112 4.95 -3.01 -6.85
N TYR A 113 3.81 -2.81 -7.51
CA TYR A 113 2.53 -2.96 -6.83
C TYR A 113 1.46 -3.59 -7.71
N LEU A 114 0.46 -4.19 -7.06
CA LEU A 114 -0.71 -4.80 -7.66
C LEU A 114 -2.00 -4.27 -7.02
N CYS A 115 -3.04 -4.12 -7.81
CA CYS A 115 -4.34 -3.66 -7.34
C CYS A 115 -5.29 -4.83 -7.10
N SER A 116 -5.65 -5.10 -5.83
CA SER A 116 -6.57 -6.19 -5.47
C SER A 116 -7.99 -5.99 -6.03
N LEU A 117 -8.42 -4.74 -6.28
CA LEU A 117 -9.68 -4.46 -6.97
C LEU A 117 -9.68 -5.00 -8.42
N GLN A 118 -8.56 -4.85 -9.15
CA GLN A 118 -8.44 -5.40 -10.49
C GLN A 118 -8.41 -6.94 -10.46
N VAL A 119 -7.69 -7.52 -9.50
CA VAL A 119 -7.68 -8.95 -9.26
C VAL A 119 -9.08 -9.48 -8.95
N ALA A 120 -9.80 -8.83 -8.03
CA ALA A 120 -11.16 -9.23 -7.66
C ALA A 120 -12.12 -9.21 -8.84
N ARG A 121 -12.05 -8.19 -9.72
CA ARG A 121 -12.89 -8.08 -10.92
C ARG A 121 -12.69 -9.23 -11.91
N SER A 122 -11.50 -9.81 -11.95
CA SER A 122 -11.21 -10.96 -12.82
C SER A 122 -11.46 -12.30 -12.14
N THR A 123 -11.54 -12.32 -10.82
CA THR A 123 -11.69 -13.56 -10.02
C THR A 123 -13.13 -13.87 -9.67
N TYR A 124 -13.94 -12.85 -9.41
CA TYR A 124 -15.30 -12.98 -8.91
C TYR A 124 -16.34 -12.41 -9.89
N HIS A 125 -17.60 -12.83 -9.70
CA HIS A 125 -18.77 -12.23 -10.33
C HIS A 125 -19.64 -11.60 -9.26
N LEU A 126 -19.49 -10.29 -9.03
CA LEU A 126 -20.14 -9.55 -7.95
C LEU A 126 -20.87 -8.32 -8.49
N ASP A 127 -21.92 -7.91 -7.82
CA ASP A 127 -22.63 -6.65 -8.14
C ASP A 127 -21.82 -5.41 -7.74
N SER A 128 -20.89 -5.55 -6.81
CA SER A 128 -19.99 -4.51 -6.36
C SER A 128 -18.61 -5.10 -6.04
N TYR A 129 -17.57 -4.35 -6.33
CA TYR A 129 -16.17 -4.71 -6.01
C TYR A 129 -15.56 -3.80 -4.94
N ARG A 130 -16.40 -3.14 -4.13
CA ARG A 130 -15.92 -2.44 -2.92
C ARG A 130 -15.27 -3.44 -1.98
N LEU A 131 -14.30 -2.98 -1.20
CA LEU A 131 -13.48 -3.85 -0.36
C LEU A 131 -14.30 -4.84 0.50
N PRO A 132 -15.37 -4.43 1.23
CA PRO A 132 -16.15 -5.39 2.05
C PRO A 132 -16.80 -6.51 1.22
N VAL A 133 -17.31 -6.19 0.03
CA VAL A 133 -17.97 -7.19 -0.83
C VAL A 133 -16.96 -8.16 -1.44
N ALA A 134 -15.80 -7.65 -1.87
CA ALA A 134 -14.73 -8.49 -2.40
C ALA A 134 -14.08 -9.36 -1.31
N ALA A 135 -13.93 -8.82 -0.10
CA ALA A 135 -13.40 -9.54 1.07
C ALA A 135 -14.34 -10.69 1.48
N MET A 136 -15.65 -10.44 1.53
CA MET A 136 -16.65 -11.47 1.79
C MET A 136 -16.57 -12.60 0.76
N ALA A 137 -16.41 -12.28 -0.53
CA ALA A 137 -16.23 -13.27 -1.59
C ALA A 137 -14.92 -14.07 -1.44
N ALA A 138 -13.93 -13.52 -0.76
CA ALA A 138 -12.69 -14.21 -0.39
C ALA A 138 -12.79 -14.99 0.94
N GLY A 139 -13.96 -14.97 1.62
CA GLY A 139 -14.17 -15.62 2.92
C GLY A 139 -13.60 -14.83 4.10
N PHE A 140 -13.40 -13.53 3.94
CA PHE A 140 -12.95 -12.62 5.00
C PHE A 140 -14.11 -11.67 5.35
N GLU A 141 -14.68 -11.88 6.52
CA GLU A 141 -15.87 -11.19 7.01
C GLU A 141 -15.59 -10.55 8.39
N ASP A 142 -16.50 -9.70 8.86
CA ASP A 142 -16.49 -9.13 10.21
C ASP A 142 -15.22 -8.29 10.54
N PHE A 143 -14.89 -7.32 9.67
CA PHE A 143 -13.81 -6.36 9.92
C PHE A 143 -14.31 -4.91 9.96
N SER A 144 -13.59 -4.04 10.63
CA SER A 144 -13.89 -2.61 10.70
C SER A 144 -13.46 -1.90 9.42
N HIS A 145 -14.35 -1.81 8.43
CA HIS A 145 -14.06 -1.06 7.20
C HIS A 145 -13.76 0.40 7.51
N HIS A 146 -12.77 0.96 6.81
CA HIS A 146 -12.14 2.26 7.07
C HIS A 146 -11.26 2.29 8.34
N ASN A 147 -10.77 1.15 8.77
CA ASN A 147 -9.59 1.03 9.59
C ASN A 147 -8.44 0.52 8.71
N ALA A 148 -7.39 1.29 8.56
CA ALA A 148 -6.32 1.00 7.59
C ALA A 148 -5.69 -0.39 7.77
N LEU A 149 -5.56 -0.89 9.01
CA LEU A 149 -5.03 -2.24 9.24
C LEU A 149 -6.05 -3.32 8.83
N ASP A 150 -7.31 -3.15 9.20
CA ASP A 150 -8.36 -4.10 8.84
C ASP A 150 -8.61 -4.14 7.33
N ASP A 151 -8.53 -2.99 6.65
CA ASP A 151 -8.66 -2.88 5.20
C ASP A 151 -7.45 -3.54 4.49
N SER A 152 -6.24 -3.43 5.06
CA SER A 152 -5.05 -4.17 4.60
C SER A 152 -5.20 -5.69 4.79
N ARG A 153 -5.79 -6.15 5.90
CA ARG A 153 -6.10 -7.58 6.12
C ARG A 153 -7.08 -8.10 5.09
N ALA A 154 -8.15 -7.35 4.82
CA ALA A 154 -9.15 -7.68 3.81
C ALA A 154 -8.52 -7.73 2.40
N CYS A 155 -7.66 -6.76 2.08
CA CYS A 155 -6.90 -6.73 0.83
C CYS A 155 -6.00 -7.97 0.68
N ALA A 156 -5.26 -8.35 1.72
CA ALA A 156 -4.40 -9.53 1.75
C ALA A 156 -5.21 -10.82 1.53
N ALA A 157 -6.37 -10.95 2.17
CA ALA A 157 -7.27 -12.10 2.03
C ALA A 157 -7.79 -12.24 0.58
N ILE A 158 -8.19 -11.14 -0.06
CA ILE A 158 -8.63 -11.14 -1.47
C ILE A 158 -7.53 -11.70 -2.37
N VAL A 159 -6.30 -11.22 -2.22
CA VAL A 159 -5.17 -11.63 -3.08
C VAL A 159 -4.78 -13.08 -2.83
N ALA A 160 -4.68 -13.50 -1.56
CA ALA A 160 -4.36 -14.87 -1.20
C ALA A 160 -5.43 -15.88 -1.70
N HIS A 161 -6.71 -15.51 -1.62
CA HIS A 161 -7.80 -16.34 -2.14
C HIS A 161 -7.80 -16.37 -3.67
N ALA A 162 -7.60 -15.23 -4.34
CA ALA A 162 -7.52 -15.16 -5.79
C ALA A 162 -6.34 -16.00 -6.32
N ALA A 163 -5.17 -15.95 -5.65
CA ALA A 163 -4.01 -16.75 -6.01
C ALA A 163 -4.33 -18.26 -6.03
N LYS A 164 -5.02 -18.75 -5.01
CA LYS A 164 -5.48 -20.16 -4.96
C LYS A 164 -6.43 -20.51 -6.10
N ARG A 165 -7.38 -19.62 -6.43
CA ARG A 165 -8.35 -19.83 -7.52
C ARG A 165 -7.72 -19.83 -8.91
N HIS A 166 -6.66 -19.05 -9.09
CA HIS A 166 -5.91 -18.95 -10.34
C HIS A 166 -4.68 -19.85 -10.41
N GLU A 167 -4.45 -20.68 -9.38
CA GLU A 167 -3.26 -21.54 -9.26
C GLU A 167 -1.95 -20.76 -9.49
N ALA A 168 -1.90 -19.53 -8.91
CA ALA A 168 -0.78 -18.61 -9.09
C ALA A 168 0.19 -18.71 -7.90
N ASP A 169 1.44 -19.05 -8.17
CA ASP A 169 2.47 -19.20 -7.16
C ASP A 169 3.07 -17.87 -6.70
N ASP A 170 3.00 -16.84 -7.55
CA ASP A 170 3.51 -15.50 -7.30
C ASP A 170 2.60 -14.40 -7.85
N LEU A 171 2.90 -13.13 -7.53
CA LEU A 171 2.12 -11.98 -7.99
C LEU A 171 2.25 -11.72 -9.50
N ASP A 172 3.37 -12.09 -10.13
CA ASP A 172 3.52 -12.00 -11.59
C ASP A 172 2.59 -12.99 -12.29
N ALA A 173 2.47 -14.23 -11.80
CA ALA A 173 1.54 -15.23 -12.31
C ALA A 173 0.09 -14.81 -12.09
N LEU A 174 -0.24 -14.28 -10.90
CA LEU A 174 -1.57 -13.76 -10.60
C LEU A 174 -1.93 -12.58 -11.50
N ALA A 175 -1.02 -11.64 -11.70
CA ALA A 175 -1.23 -10.50 -12.59
C ALA A 175 -1.49 -10.95 -14.04
N ARG A 176 -0.74 -11.94 -14.54
CA ARG A 176 -0.96 -12.51 -15.88
C ARG A 176 -2.32 -13.18 -16.01
N SER A 177 -2.71 -14.03 -15.07
CA SER A 177 -3.96 -14.79 -15.11
C SER A 177 -5.19 -13.88 -14.98
N THR A 178 -5.11 -12.84 -14.15
CA THR A 178 -6.18 -11.87 -13.93
C THR A 178 -6.15 -10.68 -14.88
N LYS A 179 -5.08 -10.51 -15.68
CA LYS A 179 -4.82 -9.32 -16.49
C LYS A 179 -4.76 -8.02 -15.69
N ALA A 180 -4.48 -8.11 -14.40
CA ALA A 180 -4.28 -6.96 -13.54
C ALA A 180 -2.96 -6.27 -13.91
N ARG A 181 -2.96 -4.93 -13.91
CA ARG A 181 -1.77 -4.15 -14.27
C ARG A 181 -0.79 -4.12 -13.12
N ILE A 182 0.46 -4.42 -13.43
CA ILE A 182 1.58 -4.23 -12.52
C ILE A 182 2.03 -2.77 -12.63
N GLY A 183 2.07 -2.08 -11.51
CA GLY A 183 2.61 -0.73 -11.42
C GLY A 183 3.92 -0.68 -10.66
N THR A 184 4.55 0.51 -10.67
CA THR A 184 5.75 0.81 -9.88
C THR A 184 5.56 2.14 -9.16
N ILE A 185 6.12 2.25 -7.95
CA ILE A 185 6.27 3.49 -7.22
C ILE A 185 7.76 3.69 -6.94
N GLY A 186 8.19 4.95 -6.90
CA GLY A 186 9.61 5.30 -6.83
C GLY A 186 10.30 5.20 -8.20
N THR A 187 11.58 5.57 -8.24
CA THR A 187 12.44 5.40 -9.40
C THR A 187 12.99 3.97 -9.38
N VAL A 188 12.56 3.14 -10.33
CA VAL A 188 13.29 1.90 -10.64
C VAL A 188 14.66 2.34 -11.12
N ALA A 189 15.65 2.31 -10.26
CA ALA A 189 17.04 2.43 -10.69
C ALA A 189 17.29 1.24 -11.62
N THR A 190 17.26 1.49 -12.92
CA THR A 190 17.86 0.59 -13.90
C THR A 190 19.29 0.36 -13.42
N ARG A 191 19.61 -0.87 -13.02
CA ARG A 191 20.99 -1.31 -12.82
C ARG A 191 21.69 -1.30 -14.18
N GLU A 192 21.95 -0.10 -14.70
CA GLU A 192 22.91 0.07 -15.78
C GLU A 192 24.29 0.18 -15.15
N HIS A 193 25.09 -0.85 -15.41
CA HIS A 193 26.53 -0.89 -15.42
C HIS A 193 27.22 0.45 -15.09
N ARG A 194 27.68 0.62 -13.85
CA ARG A 194 28.86 1.45 -13.63
C ARG A 194 30.03 0.75 -14.29
N ALA A 195 30.26 1.06 -15.56
CA ALA A 195 31.49 0.76 -16.22
C ALA A 195 32.61 1.53 -15.49
N ASP A 196 33.52 0.75 -14.98
CA ASP A 196 34.76 1.07 -14.34
C ASP A 196 35.55 2.05 -15.22
N HIS A 197 35.61 3.33 -14.86
CA HIS A 197 36.59 4.23 -15.37
C HIS A 197 37.80 4.18 -14.44
N GLY A 198 38.70 3.28 -14.77
CA GLY A 198 40.04 3.24 -14.19
C GLY A 198 40.76 4.56 -14.34
N PRO A 199 41.74 4.87 -13.48
CA PRO A 199 42.40 6.16 -13.45
C PRO A 199 43.26 6.38 -14.71
N MET A 200 43.00 7.49 -15.40
CA MET A 200 43.84 7.97 -16.48
C MET A 200 45.18 8.45 -15.89
N ALA A 201 46.25 7.73 -16.21
CA ALA A 201 47.62 8.12 -15.87
C ALA A 201 47.96 9.41 -16.60
N LEU A 202 48.44 10.39 -15.84
CA LEU A 202 49.11 11.58 -16.34
C LEU A 202 50.50 11.20 -16.88
N GLN A 203 50.75 11.55 -18.11
CA GLN A 203 52.09 11.80 -18.63
C GLN A 203 52.16 13.26 -19.09
#